data_c3470042b6177cbdeb87d8f62b55a3cb
#
_entry.id   c3470042b6177cbdeb87d8f62b55a3cb
#
_cell.length_a   1.000
_cell.length_b   1.000
_cell.length_c   1.000
_cell.angle_alpha   90.00
_cell.angle_beta   90.00
_cell.angle_gamma   90.00
#
_symmetry.space_group_name_H-M   'P 1'
#
loop_
_entity.id
_entity.type
_entity.pdbx_description
1 polymer ?
#
loop_
_entity_poly.entity_id
_entity_poly.type
_entity_poly.pdbx_seq_one_letter_code
_entity_poly.pdbx_strand_id
1 'polypeptide(L)'
;MDVNIEKFPLILREKLKSGDVTLPPHIETEYSPIKVYRRVLREGDDMHPIDKADLMSYAELGKKPPRNLEGGVKNPDYYSTSFYSSYEALKNHFVFPHPKNKVAIGKAYCEGGPCLRNELTEHVSWWMYEDVVISDFELLEGDNE
;
A
#
# COMPACT_ATOMS: atom_id res chain seq x y z
N MET A 1 -18.30 -1.45 10.53
CA MET A 1 -17.50 -0.47 11.30
C MET A 1 -17.06 0.65 10.38
N ASP A 2 -17.12 1.87 10.90
CA ASP A 2 -16.77 3.01 10.09
C ASP A 2 -15.25 3.27 10.09
N VAL A 3 -14.82 3.97 9.04
CA VAL A 3 -13.44 4.43 8.95
C VAL A 3 -13.20 5.52 10.00
N ASN A 4 -12.06 5.47 10.66
CA ASN A 4 -11.68 6.50 11.63
C ASN A 4 -10.77 7.52 10.95
N ILE A 5 -11.37 8.60 10.45
CA ILE A 5 -10.66 9.63 9.68
C ILE A 5 -9.51 10.25 10.48
N GLU A 6 -9.68 10.40 11.79
CA GLU A 6 -8.64 11.01 12.64
C GLU A 6 -7.35 10.17 12.72
N LYS A 7 -7.41 8.89 12.37
CA LYS A 7 -6.24 8.02 12.41
C LYS A 7 -5.40 8.05 11.14
N PHE A 8 -5.89 8.65 10.07
CA PHE A 8 -5.11 8.75 8.82
C PHE A 8 -3.99 9.77 8.95
N PRO A 9 -2.93 9.60 8.13
CA PRO A 9 -1.91 10.63 8.03
C PRO A 9 -2.53 11.99 7.69
N LEU A 10 -1.91 13.06 8.15
CA LEU A 10 -2.45 14.41 8.03
C LEU A 10 -2.84 14.76 6.60
N ILE A 11 -2.00 14.39 5.62
CA ILE A 11 -2.25 14.73 4.22
C ILE A 11 -3.57 14.15 3.70
N LEU A 12 -3.92 12.93 4.10
CA LEU A 12 -5.21 12.34 3.72
C LEU A 12 -6.34 12.85 4.61
N ARG A 13 -6.10 12.94 5.90
CA ARG A 13 -7.10 13.38 6.86
C ARG A 13 -7.70 14.74 6.48
N GLU A 14 -6.87 15.70 6.14
CA GLU A 14 -7.33 17.02 5.75
C GLU A 14 -8.15 17.00 4.46
N LYS A 15 -7.74 16.19 3.49
CA LYS A 15 -8.46 16.06 2.22
C LYS A 15 -9.84 15.43 2.39
N LEU A 16 -9.94 14.45 3.29
CA LEU A 16 -11.24 13.83 3.59
C LEU A 16 -12.16 14.80 4.33
N LYS A 17 -11.62 15.56 5.27
CA LYS A 17 -12.41 16.54 6.04
C LYS A 17 -12.90 17.68 5.18
N SER A 18 -12.11 18.14 4.22
CA SER A 18 -12.48 19.21 3.31
C SER A 18 -13.43 18.79 2.21
N GLY A 19 -13.54 17.48 1.97
CA GLY A 19 -14.34 16.94 0.87
C GLY A 19 -13.61 16.90 -0.46
N ASP A 20 -12.32 17.26 -0.50
CA ASP A 20 -11.53 17.21 -1.73
C ASP A 20 -11.28 15.78 -2.19
N VAL A 21 -11.25 14.83 -1.26
CA VAL A 21 -11.09 13.41 -1.53
C VAL A 21 -12.20 12.64 -0.83
N THR A 22 -12.78 11.67 -1.52
CA THR A 22 -13.77 10.76 -0.96
C THR A 22 -13.24 9.34 -1.15
N LEU A 23 -13.25 8.55 -0.09
CA LEU A 23 -12.84 7.15 -0.17
C LEU A 23 -13.81 6.36 -1.05
N PRO A 24 -13.34 5.29 -1.72
CA PRO A 24 -14.20 4.49 -2.58
C PRO A 24 -15.38 3.89 -1.81
N PRO A 25 -16.52 3.67 -2.46
CA PRO A 25 -17.74 3.24 -1.76
C PRO A 25 -17.71 1.81 -1.23
N HIS A 26 -16.88 0.94 -1.75
CA HIS A 26 -16.88 -0.47 -1.36
C HIS A 26 -15.63 -0.88 -0.57
N ILE A 27 -15.02 0.05 0.13
CA ILE A 27 -13.85 -0.27 0.95
C ILE A 27 -14.24 -1.21 2.08
N GLU A 28 -13.31 -2.08 2.45
CA GLU A 28 -13.50 -3.03 3.52
C GLU A 28 -12.92 -2.47 4.80
N THR A 29 -13.72 -2.37 5.84
CA THR A 29 -13.31 -1.89 7.17
C THR A 29 -13.18 -3.03 8.17
N GLU A 30 -13.78 -4.17 7.86
CA GLU A 30 -13.70 -5.38 8.68
C GLU A 30 -13.31 -6.53 7.76
N TYR A 31 -12.11 -7.07 7.95
CA TYR A 31 -11.61 -8.18 7.14
C TYR A 31 -10.56 -8.94 7.93
N SER A 32 -10.42 -10.23 7.61
CA SER A 32 -9.33 -11.03 8.18
C SER A 32 -8.00 -10.60 7.57
N PRO A 33 -6.89 -10.72 8.30
CA PRO A 33 -5.59 -10.33 7.75
C PRO A 33 -5.32 -10.94 6.38
N ILE A 34 -4.81 -10.12 5.48
CA ILE A 34 -4.53 -10.48 4.09
C ILE A 34 -3.03 -10.49 3.89
N LYS A 35 -2.48 -11.64 3.48
CA LYS A 35 -1.07 -11.70 3.09
C LYS A 35 -0.89 -10.86 1.83
N VAL A 36 0.06 -9.93 1.86
CA VAL A 36 0.27 -8.98 0.77
C VAL A 36 1.75 -8.90 0.41
N TYR A 37 1.98 -8.55 -0.86
CA TYR A 37 3.29 -8.46 -1.47
C TYR A 37 3.45 -7.10 -2.12
N ARG A 38 4.62 -6.50 -1.98
CA ARG A 38 4.90 -5.20 -2.55
C ARG A 38 6.33 -5.14 -3.06
N ARG A 39 6.52 -4.53 -4.24
CA ARG A 39 7.86 -4.23 -4.72
C ARG A 39 8.42 -3.06 -3.90
N VAL A 40 9.63 -3.25 -3.36
CA VAL A 40 10.39 -2.20 -2.69
C VAL A 40 11.75 -2.09 -3.37
N LEU A 41 12.39 -0.93 -3.24
CA LEU A 41 13.66 -0.68 -3.89
C LEU A 41 14.81 -0.82 -2.89
N ARG A 42 15.88 -1.49 -3.33
CA ARG A 42 17.13 -1.60 -2.60
C ARG A 42 18.29 -1.49 -3.58
N GLU A 43 19.40 -0.90 -3.14
CA GLU A 43 20.58 -0.79 -3.98
C GLU A 43 21.49 -2.00 -3.76
N GLY A 44 21.83 -2.68 -4.86
CA GLY A 44 22.78 -3.81 -4.82
C GLY A 44 22.39 -4.88 -3.84
N ASP A 45 23.30 -5.17 -2.91
CA ASP A 45 23.11 -6.22 -1.90
C ASP A 45 22.47 -5.69 -0.61
N ASP A 46 22.03 -4.45 -0.61
CA ASP A 46 21.41 -3.86 0.58
C ASP A 46 20.10 -4.57 0.88
N MET A 47 20.03 -5.17 2.07
CA MET A 47 18.87 -5.90 2.54
C MET A 47 18.40 -5.35 3.89
N HIS A 48 18.50 -4.03 4.08
CA HIS A 48 18.03 -3.46 5.34
C HIS A 48 16.53 -3.74 5.51
N PRO A 49 16.05 -3.87 6.76
CA PRO A 49 14.66 -4.25 7.03
C PRO A 49 13.65 -3.27 6.43
N ILE A 50 12.44 -3.76 6.24
CA ILE A 50 11.33 -2.92 5.78
C ILE A 50 11.11 -1.81 6.82
N ASP A 51 11.05 -0.59 6.35
CA ASP A 51 10.75 0.57 7.19
C ASP A 51 9.45 1.24 6.71
N LYS A 52 9.02 2.25 7.43
CA LYS A 52 7.77 2.92 7.12
C LYS A 52 7.80 3.58 5.74
N ALA A 53 8.94 4.13 5.33
CA ALA A 53 9.05 4.77 4.02
C ALA A 53 8.81 3.80 2.87
N ASP A 54 9.18 2.54 3.02
CA ASP A 54 8.91 1.51 2.01
C ASP A 54 7.42 1.30 1.77
N LEU A 55 6.59 1.63 2.74
CA LEU A 55 5.16 1.35 2.73
C LEU A 55 4.30 2.62 2.67
N MET A 56 4.91 3.78 2.52
CA MET A 56 4.17 5.04 2.41
C MET A 56 3.53 5.19 1.04
N SER A 57 2.37 5.86 1.01
CA SER A 57 1.74 6.26 -0.24
C SER A 57 2.57 7.31 -0.96
N TYR A 58 2.32 7.50 -2.25
CA TYR A 58 2.96 8.57 -3.01
C TYR A 58 2.68 9.95 -2.38
N ALA A 59 1.46 10.15 -1.87
CA ALA A 59 1.10 11.42 -1.23
C ALA A 59 1.99 11.70 -0.01
N GLU A 60 2.17 10.71 0.86
CA GLU A 60 3.02 10.85 2.04
C GLU A 60 4.49 11.07 1.68
N LEU A 61 4.95 10.47 0.58
CA LEU A 61 6.32 10.63 0.11
C LEU A 61 6.56 11.95 -0.64
N GLY A 62 5.50 12.71 -0.89
CA GLY A 62 5.60 13.95 -1.66
C GLY A 62 5.82 13.74 -3.14
N LYS A 63 5.54 12.55 -3.66
CA LYS A 63 5.68 12.24 -5.08
C LYS A 63 4.42 12.65 -5.84
N LYS A 64 4.60 13.02 -7.12
CA LYS A 64 3.46 13.37 -7.96
C LYS A 64 2.59 12.13 -8.23
N PRO A 65 1.27 12.31 -8.44
CA PRO A 65 0.42 11.19 -8.83
C PRO A 65 0.88 10.59 -10.16
N PRO A 66 0.72 9.26 -10.33
CA PRO A 66 1.00 8.64 -11.63
C PRO A 66 0.18 9.31 -12.74
N ARG A 67 0.75 9.42 -13.95
CA ARG A 67 0.09 10.08 -15.08
C ARG A 67 -1.25 9.46 -15.45
N ASN A 68 -1.35 8.14 -15.31
CA ASN A 68 -2.57 7.42 -15.67
C ASN A 68 -3.59 7.35 -14.54
N LEU A 69 -3.32 7.99 -13.41
CA LEU A 69 -4.27 8.01 -12.30
C LEU A 69 -5.31 9.10 -12.56
N GLU A 70 -6.52 8.69 -12.86
CA GLU A 70 -7.63 9.61 -13.12
C GLU A 70 -7.91 10.47 -11.89
N GLY A 71 -8.01 11.79 -12.09
CA GLY A 71 -8.27 12.72 -11.00
C GLY A 71 -7.03 13.13 -10.21
N GLY A 72 -5.89 12.48 -10.40
CA GLY A 72 -4.64 12.85 -9.76
C GLY A 72 -4.75 12.95 -8.25
N VAL A 73 -4.46 14.15 -7.71
CA VAL A 73 -4.47 14.37 -6.25
C VAL A 73 -5.86 14.26 -5.62
N LYS A 74 -6.91 14.20 -6.43
CA LYS A 74 -8.29 14.00 -5.93
C LYS A 74 -8.69 12.53 -5.92
N ASN A 75 -7.90 11.66 -6.54
CA ASN A 75 -8.18 10.23 -6.53
C ASN A 75 -7.75 9.63 -5.20
N PRO A 76 -8.64 8.93 -4.48
CA PRO A 76 -8.26 8.35 -3.18
C PRO A 76 -7.10 7.36 -3.27
N ASP A 77 -6.88 6.71 -4.41
CA ASP A 77 -5.77 5.77 -4.58
C ASP A 77 -4.41 6.44 -4.43
N TYR A 78 -4.30 7.73 -4.69
CA TYR A 78 -3.04 8.47 -4.49
C TYR A 78 -2.57 8.40 -3.04
N TYR A 79 -3.51 8.21 -2.11
CA TYR A 79 -3.25 8.19 -0.66
C TYR A 79 -3.19 6.79 -0.09
N SER A 80 -3.31 5.77 -0.94
CA SER A 80 -3.21 4.37 -0.52
C SER A 80 -1.83 3.82 -0.84
N THR A 81 -1.48 2.71 -0.20
CA THR A 81 -0.30 1.95 -0.56
C THR A 81 -0.75 0.72 -1.35
N SER A 82 -0.11 0.49 -2.48
CA SER A 82 -0.43 -0.59 -3.42
C SER A 82 0.27 -1.88 -3.05
N PHE A 83 -0.51 -2.95 -3.01
CA PHE A 83 0.00 -4.31 -2.78
C PHE A 83 -0.67 -5.27 -3.75
N TYR A 84 -0.19 -6.49 -3.76
CA TYR A 84 -0.85 -7.61 -4.45
C TYR A 84 -1.01 -8.75 -3.45
N SER A 85 -2.10 -9.50 -3.58
CA SER A 85 -2.39 -10.60 -2.66
C SER A 85 -1.70 -11.90 -3.05
N SER A 86 -0.96 -11.91 -4.18
CA SER A 86 -0.12 -13.06 -4.55
C SER A 86 1.19 -12.58 -5.16
N TYR A 87 2.22 -13.42 -5.05
CA TYR A 87 3.52 -13.16 -5.64
C TYR A 87 3.42 -13.13 -7.17
N GLU A 88 2.63 -14.04 -7.76
CA GLU A 88 2.41 -14.08 -9.21
C GLU A 88 1.84 -12.76 -9.74
N ALA A 89 0.84 -12.20 -9.07
CA ALA A 89 0.25 -10.94 -9.49
C ALA A 89 1.27 -9.81 -9.43
N LEU A 90 2.10 -9.77 -8.38
CA LEU A 90 3.16 -8.78 -8.27
C LEU A 90 4.16 -8.90 -9.43
N LYS A 91 4.57 -10.14 -9.75
CA LYS A 91 5.54 -10.39 -10.84
C LYS A 91 5.02 -9.96 -12.20
N ASN A 92 3.71 -9.96 -12.40
CA ASN A 92 3.12 -9.53 -13.67
C ASN A 92 3.28 -8.03 -13.91
N HIS A 93 3.59 -7.25 -12.87
CA HIS A 93 3.69 -5.80 -12.96
C HIS A 93 5.11 -5.26 -12.83
N PHE A 94 6.07 -6.09 -12.39
CA PHE A 94 7.44 -5.66 -12.17
C PHE A 94 8.41 -6.74 -12.63
N VAL A 95 9.63 -6.30 -12.96
CA VAL A 95 10.67 -7.22 -13.42
C VAL A 95 11.32 -7.90 -12.22
N PHE A 96 11.29 -9.23 -12.21
CA PHE A 96 11.99 -10.05 -11.22
C PHE A 96 12.64 -11.24 -11.94
N PRO A 97 13.89 -11.61 -11.64
CA PRO A 97 14.80 -10.88 -10.74
C PRO A 97 15.26 -9.56 -11.34
N HIS A 98 15.61 -8.62 -10.50
CA HIS A 98 16.13 -7.31 -10.89
C HIS A 98 17.03 -6.78 -9.77
N PRO A 99 18.16 -6.13 -10.10
CA PRO A 99 19.10 -5.71 -9.05
C PRO A 99 18.50 -4.80 -7.98
N LYS A 100 17.54 -3.96 -8.35
CA LYS A 100 16.94 -2.99 -7.42
C LYS A 100 15.59 -3.39 -6.88
N ASN A 101 14.89 -4.31 -7.55
CA ASN A 101 13.54 -4.71 -7.13
C ASN A 101 13.63 -5.85 -6.11
N LYS A 102 13.06 -5.63 -4.94
CA LYS A 102 12.93 -6.64 -3.89
C LYS A 102 11.46 -6.77 -3.54
N VAL A 103 11.11 -7.80 -2.82
CA VAL A 103 9.73 -8.07 -2.44
C VAL A 103 9.59 -7.94 -0.93
N ALA A 104 8.64 -7.12 -0.51
CA ALA A 104 8.22 -7.06 0.89
C ALA A 104 6.98 -7.94 1.05
N ILE A 105 6.94 -8.74 2.09
CA ILE A 105 5.81 -9.60 2.44
C ILE A 105 5.34 -9.22 3.83
N GLY A 106 4.03 -9.09 3.98
CA GLY A 106 3.44 -8.81 5.29
C GLY A 106 1.95 -9.05 5.24
N LYS A 107 1.24 -8.46 6.18
CA LYS A 107 -0.21 -8.61 6.26
C LYS A 107 -0.89 -7.26 6.39
N ALA A 108 -1.89 -7.02 5.52
CA ALA A 108 -2.84 -5.95 5.74
C ALA A 108 -3.86 -6.44 6.75
N TYR A 109 -4.19 -5.60 7.74
CA TYR A 109 -5.13 -5.96 8.79
C TYR A 109 -6.07 -4.78 9.07
N CYS A 110 -7.31 -5.08 9.47
CA CYS A 110 -8.35 -4.06 9.49
C CYS A 110 -8.11 -2.95 10.53
N GLU A 111 -7.48 -3.26 11.66
CA GLU A 111 -7.15 -2.25 12.67
C GLU A 111 -6.08 -1.27 12.18
N GLY A 112 -5.33 -1.64 11.15
CA GLY A 112 -4.32 -0.79 10.53
C GLY A 112 -4.86 0.11 9.43
N GLY A 113 -6.12 -0.02 9.08
CA GLY A 113 -6.79 0.82 8.10
C GLY A 113 -7.64 0.04 7.12
N PRO A 114 -8.54 0.73 6.41
CA PRO A 114 -9.40 0.08 5.41
C PRO A 114 -8.64 -0.28 4.15
N CYS A 115 -9.17 -1.27 3.41
CA CYS A 115 -8.57 -1.67 2.14
C CYS A 115 -9.63 -1.83 1.06
N LEU A 116 -9.18 -1.90 -0.18
CA LEU A 116 -10.03 -2.25 -1.31
C LEU A 116 -9.31 -3.30 -2.13
N ARG A 117 -9.96 -4.46 -2.31
CA ARG A 117 -9.41 -5.57 -3.07
C ARG A 117 -10.05 -5.66 -4.44
N ASN A 118 -9.23 -5.89 -5.46
CA ASN A 118 -9.69 -6.25 -6.80
C ASN A 118 -9.40 -7.73 -6.99
N GLU A 119 -10.45 -8.56 -7.01
CA GLU A 119 -10.29 -10.00 -7.10
C GLU A 119 -9.75 -10.46 -8.45
N LEU A 120 -10.00 -9.72 -9.52
CA LEU A 120 -9.53 -10.08 -10.85
C LEU A 120 -8.03 -9.86 -11.02
N THR A 121 -7.51 -8.76 -10.49
CA THR A 121 -6.09 -8.42 -10.60
C THR A 121 -5.29 -8.80 -9.37
N GLU A 122 -5.97 -9.14 -8.28
CA GLU A 122 -5.38 -9.41 -6.98
C GLU A 122 -4.69 -8.17 -6.37
N HIS A 123 -5.01 -6.99 -6.88
CA HIS A 123 -4.50 -5.73 -6.35
C HIS A 123 -5.21 -5.38 -5.04
N VAL A 124 -4.44 -4.88 -4.08
CA VAL A 124 -4.96 -4.43 -2.78
C VAL A 124 -4.50 -3.00 -2.55
N SER A 125 -5.44 -2.08 -2.42
CA SER A 125 -5.16 -0.71 -2.00
C SER A 125 -5.41 -0.65 -0.50
N TRP A 126 -4.42 -0.23 0.28
CA TRP A 126 -4.54 -0.15 1.73
C TRP A 126 -4.30 1.27 2.19
N TRP A 127 -5.31 1.88 2.78
CA TRP A 127 -5.22 3.21 3.39
C TRP A 127 -4.82 3.04 4.84
N MET A 128 -3.51 3.09 5.10
CA MET A 128 -2.97 2.81 6.44
C MET A 128 -3.20 3.98 7.39
N TYR A 129 -3.57 3.65 8.62
CA TYR A 129 -3.59 4.62 9.72
C TYR A 129 -2.15 4.93 10.14
N GLU A 130 -1.94 6.09 10.77
CA GLU A 130 -0.59 6.49 11.23
C GLU A 130 0.01 5.50 12.23
N ASP A 131 -0.82 4.89 13.06
CA ASP A 131 -0.36 3.96 14.08
C ASP A 131 -0.25 2.51 13.60
N VAL A 132 -0.31 2.30 12.28
CA VAL A 132 -0.19 0.96 11.69
C VAL A 132 1.10 0.29 12.17
N VAL A 133 0.99 -1.00 12.50
CA VAL A 133 2.14 -1.81 12.91
C VAL A 133 2.65 -2.57 11.69
N ILE A 134 3.91 -2.37 11.35
CA ILE A 134 4.53 -2.99 10.18
C ILE A 134 5.67 -3.95 10.54
N SER A 135 5.79 -4.30 11.83
CA SER A 135 6.89 -5.14 12.30
C SER A 135 6.88 -6.56 11.74
N ASP A 136 5.75 -7.01 11.21
CA ASP A 136 5.66 -8.32 10.56
C ASP A 136 6.01 -8.29 9.07
N PHE A 137 6.27 -7.10 8.51
CA PHE A 137 6.75 -7.01 7.14
C PHE A 137 8.23 -7.36 7.07
N GLU A 138 8.59 -8.16 6.08
CA GLU A 138 9.99 -8.56 5.88
C GLU A 138 10.31 -8.67 4.40
N LEU A 139 11.60 -8.61 4.09
CA LEU A 139 12.07 -8.82 2.73
C LEU A 139 12.10 -10.32 2.42
N LEU A 140 11.60 -10.67 1.24
CA LEU A 140 11.74 -12.01 0.72
C LEU A 140 13.17 -12.22 0.25
N GLU A 141 13.81 -13.30 0.69
CA GLU A 141 15.14 -13.64 0.24
C GLU A 141 15.08 -14.50 -1.02
N GLY A 142 15.76 -14.06 -2.07
CA GLY A 142 15.74 -14.72 -3.36
C GLY A 142 14.44 -14.51 -4.11
N ASP A 143 14.17 -15.37 -5.10
CA ASP A 143 12.99 -15.30 -5.96
C ASP A 143 11.87 -16.24 -5.53
N ASN A 144 12.04 -16.92 -4.43
CA ASN A 144 11.09 -17.92 -3.97
C ASN A 144 10.37 -17.42 -2.75
N GLU A 145 9.10 -17.65 -2.76
CA GLU A 145 8.29 -17.42 -1.60
C GLU A 145 8.50 -18.54 -0.56
#